data_41c70013d98ed1e163b051274ee173bb
#
_entry.id   41c70013d98ed1e163b051274ee173bb
#
_cell.length_a   1.000
_cell.length_b   1.000
_cell.length_c   1.000
_cell.angle_alpha   90.00
_cell.angle_beta   90.00
_cell.angle_gamma   90.00
#
_symmetry.space_group_name_H-M   'P 1'
#
loop_
_entity.id
_entity.type
_entity.pdbx_description
1 polymer ?
#
loop_
_entity_poly.entity_id
_entity_poly.type
_entity_poly.pdbx_seq_one_letter_code
_entity_poly.pdbx_strand_id
1 'polypeptide(L)'
;MQAFPDAMNAIGKSDLKVIYGVEAYLIDDLGSVVTMPRGQSLDDTFVVFDIETTGLSKETESITEIGAVKVVDGKVIDRFSTFVNPERPIPAEITKLTGITNEMVADAPVITEILPRFLEFCQDAVLVAHNANFDTGFIRLNAERKCGIEVKNTVLDTLELSRSLLPELKKHKLDIVCEQLGVSLEGHHRAVNDAEATAEVFLKFIDMLVEKEIYKVDDINVFSSQTVNYKKLKAYHAIILAKDYVGLRNLYELISLSHIDYYFRRPRIPKSKLIQHREGLILGSACEAGELYRALLDKKPKQVIEELVNFYDYLEIQPLGNNRFMIESPKVESVHSMEDIIAINKQIVALGEEHNKPVVATCDVHFIDPQDAAFRKIIMAAEGFADADKQAPLYFRTTKEMLKEFTYLGEEKAREIVITNRSEERRVGKEC
;
A
#
# COMPACT_ATOMS: atom_id res chain seq x y z
N MET A 1 -18.34 -3.66 18.88
CA MET A 1 -18.83 -4.76 19.76
C MET A 1 -20.08 -4.39 20.56
N GLN A 2 -20.53 -3.16 20.55
CA GLN A 2 -21.77 -2.74 21.28
C GLN A 2 -22.98 -3.55 20.85
N ALA A 3 -23.10 -3.90 19.57
CA ALA A 3 -24.21 -4.66 19.04
C ALA A 3 -24.17 -6.18 19.33
N PHE A 4 -23.08 -6.72 19.87
CA PHE A 4 -22.97 -8.18 20.10
C PHE A 4 -24.00 -8.72 21.09
N PRO A 5 -24.20 -8.10 22.27
CA PRO A 5 -25.25 -8.53 23.21
C PRO A 5 -26.67 -8.40 22.62
N ASP A 6 -26.92 -7.32 21.89
CA ASP A 6 -28.22 -7.07 21.27
C ASP A 6 -28.54 -8.10 20.18
N ALA A 7 -27.54 -8.40 19.33
CA ALA A 7 -27.66 -9.45 18.31
C ALA A 7 -27.90 -10.82 18.95
N MET A 8 -27.15 -11.17 20.00
CA MET A 8 -27.33 -12.42 20.75
C MET A 8 -28.72 -12.52 21.37
N ASN A 9 -29.20 -11.43 21.99
CA ASN A 9 -30.52 -11.39 22.59
C ASN A 9 -31.64 -11.46 21.53
N ALA A 10 -31.47 -10.80 20.39
CA ALA A 10 -32.46 -10.77 19.31
C ALA A 10 -32.62 -12.14 18.63
N ILE A 11 -31.53 -12.91 18.50
CA ILE A 11 -31.58 -14.25 17.93
C ILE A 11 -32.31 -15.21 18.87
N GLY A 12 -32.06 -15.11 20.16
CA GLY A 12 -32.69 -15.94 21.18
C GLY A 12 -32.52 -17.44 20.87
N LYS A 13 -33.67 -18.13 20.69
CA LYS A 13 -33.72 -19.56 20.33
C LYS A 13 -33.98 -19.82 18.85
N SER A 14 -33.79 -18.84 17.98
CA SER A 14 -33.96 -19.00 16.53
C SER A 14 -32.83 -19.83 15.94
N ASP A 15 -33.06 -20.42 14.74
CA ASP A 15 -32.04 -21.15 13.98
C ASP A 15 -31.09 -20.23 13.24
N LEU A 16 -31.15 -18.92 13.51
CA LEU A 16 -30.25 -17.94 12.89
C LEU A 16 -28.85 -18.03 13.52
N LYS A 17 -27.86 -18.10 12.69
CA LYS A 17 -26.47 -18.03 13.11
C LYS A 17 -25.94 -16.61 12.99
N VAL A 18 -25.29 -16.10 14.03
CA VAL A 18 -24.55 -14.85 14.03
C VAL A 18 -23.06 -15.14 14.06
N ILE A 19 -22.32 -14.49 13.17
CA ILE A 19 -20.86 -14.47 13.18
C ILE A 19 -20.44 -13.10 13.73
N TYR A 20 -19.69 -13.11 14.83
CA TYR A 20 -19.18 -11.90 15.44
C TYR A 20 -17.94 -11.42 14.71
N GLY A 21 -17.88 -10.14 14.43
CA GLY A 21 -16.73 -9.57 13.74
C GLY A 21 -16.61 -8.06 13.93
N VAL A 22 -15.57 -7.51 13.42
CA VAL A 22 -15.28 -6.07 13.43
C VAL A 22 -14.66 -5.63 12.12
N GLU A 23 -15.02 -4.45 11.65
CA GLU A 23 -14.20 -3.70 10.70
C GLU A 23 -13.11 -2.99 11.51
N ALA A 24 -11.87 -3.37 11.26
CA ALA A 24 -10.71 -2.91 11.99
C ALA A 24 -9.92 -1.87 11.19
N TYR A 25 -9.20 -1.01 11.89
CA TYR A 25 -8.18 -0.14 11.33
C TYR A 25 -6.81 -0.80 11.48
N LEU A 26 -6.41 -1.57 10.49
CA LEU A 26 -5.14 -2.30 10.45
C LEU A 26 -4.00 -1.37 10.09
N ILE A 27 -2.90 -1.45 10.82
CA ILE A 27 -1.66 -0.74 10.50
C ILE A 27 -0.55 -1.75 10.24
N ASP A 28 0.28 -1.48 9.23
CA ASP A 28 1.42 -2.32 8.91
C ASP A 28 2.64 -1.87 9.71
N ASP A 29 2.92 -2.59 10.79
CA ASP A 29 4.06 -2.39 11.68
C ASP A 29 5.15 -3.46 11.48
N LEU A 30 5.01 -4.30 10.45
CA LEU A 30 5.98 -5.37 10.18
C LEU A 30 7.28 -4.86 9.55
N GLY A 31 7.30 -3.56 9.21
CA GLY A 31 8.45 -2.89 8.59
C GLY A 31 8.33 -2.89 7.07
N SER A 32 8.49 -1.68 6.50
CA SER A 32 8.45 -1.46 5.05
C SER A 32 9.77 -0.89 4.52
N VAL A 33 10.85 -1.02 5.30
CA VAL A 33 12.19 -0.55 4.89
C VAL A 33 12.67 -1.32 3.67
N VAL A 34 12.42 -2.63 3.64
CA VAL A 34 12.82 -3.51 2.54
C VAL A 34 11.61 -4.15 1.91
N THR A 35 11.49 -4.05 0.59
CA THR A 35 10.44 -4.67 -0.22
C THR A 35 11.06 -5.76 -1.10
N MET A 36 10.38 -6.92 -1.23
CA MET A 36 10.82 -8.07 -2.01
C MET A 36 12.23 -8.57 -1.63
N PRO A 37 12.51 -8.84 -0.33
CA PRO A 37 13.80 -9.37 0.09
C PRO A 37 14.03 -10.78 -0.51
N ARG A 38 15.31 -11.15 -0.73
CA ARG A 38 15.72 -12.41 -1.36
C ARG A 38 16.89 -13.06 -0.64
N GLY A 39 17.07 -12.81 0.64
CA GLY A 39 18.16 -13.35 1.44
C GLY A 39 19.50 -12.64 1.25
N GLN A 40 19.50 -11.40 0.72
CA GLN A 40 20.72 -10.62 0.52
C GLN A 40 21.39 -10.25 1.85
N SER A 41 22.74 -10.19 1.79
CA SER A 41 23.60 -9.67 2.87
C SER A 41 23.78 -8.15 2.75
N LEU A 42 24.23 -7.51 3.83
CA LEU A 42 24.67 -6.11 3.79
C LEU A 42 26.01 -5.91 3.01
N ASP A 43 26.69 -6.98 2.65
CA ASP A 43 27.91 -6.95 1.82
C ASP A 43 27.62 -7.16 0.33
N ASP A 44 26.36 -7.42 -0.05
CA ASP A 44 25.96 -7.62 -1.45
C ASP A 44 26.04 -6.33 -2.26
N THR A 45 25.75 -6.43 -3.56
CA THR A 45 25.73 -5.28 -4.45
C THR A 45 24.47 -4.45 -4.25
N PHE A 46 24.65 -3.14 -4.05
CA PHE A 46 23.59 -2.15 -3.99
C PHE A 46 23.71 -1.16 -5.14
N VAL A 47 22.59 -0.72 -5.68
CA VAL A 47 22.51 0.42 -6.60
C VAL A 47 21.65 1.49 -5.90
N VAL A 48 22.34 2.53 -5.44
CA VAL A 48 21.69 3.70 -4.83
C VAL A 48 21.38 4.67 -5.93
N PHE A 49 20.12 5.09 -6.06
CA PHE A 49 19.70 5.91 -7.18
C PHE A 49 18.64 6.95 -6.77
N ASP A 50 18.54 7.95 -7.59
CA ASP A 50 17.56 9.02 -7.51
C ASP A 50 17.13 9.42 -8.92
N ILE A 51 15.92 9.98 -9.07
CA ILE A 51 15.41 10.48 -10.34
C ILE A 51 14.87 11.90 -10.21
N GLU A 52 15.02 12.69 -11.28
CA GLU A 52 14.28 13.92 -11.45
C GLU A 52 13.15 13.75 -12.45
N THR A 53 12.04 14.45 -12.24
CA THR A 53 10.82 14.27 -13.02
C THR A 53 10.17 15.61 -13.36
N THR A 54 9.23 15.62 -14.31
CA THR A 54 8.42 16.80 -14.65
C THR A 54 7.32 17.10 -13.61
N GLY A 55 7.14 16.26 -12.59
CA GLY A 55 6.17 16.40 -11.51
C GLY A 55 6.00 15.13 -10.70
N LEU A 56 5.05 15.10 -9.79
CA LEU A 56 4.96 14.05 -8.76
C LEU A 56 4.22 12.77 -9.19
N SER A 57 3.37 12.84 -10.21
CA SER A 57 2.51 11.73 -10.62
C SER A 57 3.21 10.83 -11.63
N LYS A 58 3.53 9.60 -11.25
CA LYS A 58 4.12 8.61 -12.16
C LYS A 58 3.23 8.24 -13.35
N GLU A 59 1.89 8.47 -13.26
CA GLU A 59 0.92 8.17 -14.32
C GLU A 59 0.96 9.22 -15.44
N THR A 60 1.18 10.48 -15.09
CA THR A 60 1.06 11.62 -16.00
C THR A 60 2.38 12.32 -16.28
N GLU A 61 3.38 12.18 -15.41
CA GLU A 61 4.66 12.88 -15.51
C GLU A 61 5.78 12.00 -16.07
N SER A 62 6.88 12.62 -16.49
CA SER A 62 8.01 11.96 -17.15
C SER A 62 9.30 12.14 -16.38
N ILE A 63 10.22 11.18 -16.49
CA ILE A 63 11.57 11.27 -15.94
C ILE A 63 12.41 12.24 -16.80
N THR A 64 13.21 13.09 -16.17
CA THR A 64 14.12 14.07 -16.78
C THR A 64 15.59 13.76 -16.54
N GLU A 65 15.93 13.08 -15.43
CA GLU A 65 17.28 12.66 -15.10
C GLU A 65 17.23 11.34 -14.30
N ILE A 66 18.24 10.47 -14.49
CA ILE A 66 18.49 9.29 -13.65
C ILE A 66 19.95 9.39 -13.18
N GLY A 67 20.16 9.39 -11.86
CA GLY A 67 21.45 9.31 -11.22
C GLY A 67 21.56 8.07 -10.35
N ALA A 68 22.67 7.34 -10.44
CA ALA A 68 22.88 6.17 -9.61
C ALA A 68 24.36 5.91 -9.34
N VAL A 69 24.64 5.28 -8.19
CA VAL A 69 25.95 4.76 -7.84
C VAL A 69 25.84 3.29 -7.44
N LYS A 70 26.81 2.49 -7.87
CA LYS A 70 26.92 1.09 -7.50
C LYS A 70 27.87 0.93 -6.32
N VAL A 71 27.39 0.28 -5.27
CA VAL A 71 28.11 0.03 -4.03
C VAL A 71 28.35 -1.47 -3.89
N VAL A 72 29.58 -1.88 -3.63
CA VAL A 72 29.99 -3.26 -3.35
C VAL A 72 31.00 -3.22 -2.20
N ASP A 73 30.84 -4.10 -1.22
CA ASP A 73 31.72 -4.17 -0.04
C ASP A 73 31.93 -2.79 0.62
N GLY A 74 30.87 -2.02 0.75
CA GLY A 74 30.91 -0.69 1.37
C GLY A 74 31.61 0.40 0.55
N LYS A 75 31.87 0.19 -0.75
CA LYS A 75 32.58 1.14 -1.61
C LYS A 75 31.79 1.43 -2.87
N VAL A 76 31.76 2.71 -3.26
CA VAL A 76 31.26 3.10 -4.58
C VAL A 76 32.26 2.68 -5.66
N ILE A 77 31.83 1.80 -6.57
CA ILE A 77 32.67 1.22 -7.62
C ILE A 77 32.30 1.72 -9.02
N ASP A 78 31.08 2.21 -9.23
CA ASP A 78 30.61 2.63 -10.56
C ASP A 78 29.51 3.69 -10.42
N ARG A 79 29.27 4.43 -11.50
CA ARG A 79 28.28 5.52 -11.57
C ARG A 79 27.48 5.46 -12.85
N PHE A 80 26.21 5.81 -12.75
CA PHE A 80 25.32 6.01 -13.88
C PHE A 80 24.67 7.40 -13.74
N SER A 81 24.80 8.23 -14.76
CA SER A 81 24.19 9.56 -14.78
C SER A 81 23.79 9.92 -16.20
N THR A 82 22.53 10.26 -16.40
CA THR A 82 22.05 10.66 -17.72
C THR A 82 20.80 11.53 -17.62
N PHE A 83 20.73 12.55 -18.48
CA PHE A 83 19.46 13.20 -18.76
C PHE A 83 18.58 12.28 -19.60
N VAL A 84 17.28 12.48 -19.48
CA VAL A 84 16.23 11.79 -20.24
C VAL A 84 15.36 12.85 -20.89
N ASN A 85 15.13 12.74 -22.19
CA ASN A 85 14.15 13.59 -22.86
C ASN A 85 12.73 13.18 -22.41
N PRO A 86 12.00 14.05 -21.69
CA PRO A 86 10.68 13.73 -21.18
C PRO A 86 9.59 13.71 -22.27
N GLU A 87 9.93 14.08 -23.52
CA GLU A 87 9.01 14.23 -24.67
C GLU A 87 7.85 15.21 -24.39
N ARG A 88 8.05 16.11 -23.45
CA ARG A 88 7.10 17.13 -23.02
C ARG A 88 7.83 18.33 -22.37
N PRO A 89 7.21 19.52 -22.33
CA PRO A 89 7.79 20.66 -21.61
C PRO A 89 7.95 20.40 -20.11
N ILE A 90 9.07 20.82 -19.55
CA ILE A 90 9.31 20.83 -18.11
C ILE A 90 8.63 22.07 -17.52
N PRO A 91 7.73 21.93 -16.51
CA PRO A 91 7.11 23.08 -15.85
C PRO A 91 8.16 24.02 -15.22
N ALA A 92 7.90 25.34 -15.28
CA ALA A 92 8.85 26.35 -14.78
C ALA A 92 9.18 26.18 -13.28
N GLU A 93 8.23 25.71 -12.49
CA GLU A 93 8.43 25.40 -11.07
C GLU A 93 9.40 24.22 -10.86
N ILE A 94 9.35 23.21 -11.74
CA ILE A 94 10.27 22.06 -11.69
C ILE A 94 11.66 22.50 -12.14
N THR A 95 11.77 23.28 -13.22
CA THR A 95 13.06 23.85 -13.64
C THR A 95 13.68 24.70 -12.51
N LYS A 96 12.86 25.49 -11.79
CA LYS A 96 13.35 26.26 -10.65
C LYS A 96 13.84 25.37 -9.49
N LEU A 97 13.21 24.19 -9.29
CA LEU A 97 13.57 23.26 -8.23
C LEU A 97 14.83 22.47 -8.57
N THR A 98 14.88 21.88 -9.78
CA THR A 98 15.92 20.90 -10.18
C THR A 98 17.08 21.56 -10.96
N GLY A 99 16.86 22.77 -11.48
CA GLY A 99 17.78 23.44 -12.40
C GLY A 99 17.79 22.84 -13.81
N ILE A 100 17.00 21.78 -14.08
CA ILE A 100 16.93 21.13 -15.39
C ILE A 100 16.02 21.93 -16.30
N THR A 101 16.55 22.39 -17.44
CA THR A 101 15.80 23.16 -18.45
C THR A 101 15.41 22.30 -19.64
N ASN A 102 14.44 22.78 -20.44
CA ASN A 102 14.03 22.09 -21.66
C ASN A 102 15.19 21.93 -22.64
N GLU A 103 16.10 22.89 -22.71
CA GLU A 103 17.27 22.87 -23.60
C GLU A 103 18.26 21.76 -23.19
N MET A 104 18.43 21.51 -21.88
CA MET A 104 19.35 20.49 -21.38
C MET A 104 18.91 19.08 -21.74
N VAL A 105 17.62 18.84 -21.87
CA VAL A 105 17.05 17.51 -22.17
C VAL A 105 16.61 17.33 -23.62
N ALA A 106 16.66 18.40 -24.45
CA ALA A 106 16.15 18.38 -25.80
C ALA A 106 16.79 17.27 -26.68
N ASP A 107 18.11 17.15 -26.59
CA ASP A 107 18.92 16.18 -27.35
C ASP A 107 19.24 14.92 -26.52
N ALA A 108 18.70 14.79 -25.32
CA ALA A 108 18.89 13.60 -24.48
C ALA A 108 18.11 12.40 -25.06
N PRO A 109 18.59 11.16 -24.83
CA PRO A 109 17.85 9.95 -25.21
C PRO A 109 16.52 9.86 -24.48
N VAL A 110 15.54 9.23 -25.11
CA VAL A 110 14.23 8.97 -24.51
C VAL A 110 14.27 7.81 -23.51
N ILE A 111 13.27 7.72 -22.64
CA ILE A 111 13.23 6.74 -21.53
C ILE A 111 13.31 5.29 -22.04
N THR A 112 12.79 4.98 -23.23
CA THR A 112 12.84 3.63 -23.84
C THR A 112 14.26 3.20 -24.21
N GLU A 113 15.18 4.13 -24.41
CA GLU A 113 16.59 3.84 -24.69
C GLU A 113 17.42 3.78 -23.39
N ILE A 114 17.09 4.61 -22.42
CA ILE A 114 17.84 4.73 -21.17
C ILE A 114 17.47 3.62 -20.17
N LEU A 115 16.20 3.30 -20.06
CA LEU A 115 15.74 2.39 -19.01
C LEU A 115 16.33 0.96 -19.14
N PRO A 116 16.44 0.35 -20.33
CA PRO A 116 17.14 -0.93 -20.46
C PRO A 116 18.62 -0.85 -20.01
N ARG A 117 19.33 0.23 -20.32
CA ARG A 117 20.73 0.45 -19.90
C ARG A 117 20.83 0.66 -18.38
N PHE A 118 19.90 1.36 -17.77
CA PHE A 118 19.82 1.50 -16.31
C PHE A 118 19.54 0.16 -15.63
N LEU A 119 18.62 -0.64 -16.16
CA LEU A 119 18.32 -1.97 -15.61
C LEU A 119 19.49 -2.95 -15.80
N GLU A 120 20.24 -2.85 -16.91
CA GLU A 120 21.48 -3.58 -17.10
C GLU A 120 22.56 -3.16 -16.08
N PHE A 121 22.66 -1.86 -15.77
CA PHE A 121 23.52 -1.37 -14.69
C PHE A 121 23.10 -1.93 -13.33
N CYS A 122 21.80 -2.01 -13.05
CA CYS A 122 21.27 -2.53 -11.79
C CYS A 122 21.46 -4.06 -11.65
N GLN A 123 21.28 -4.84 -12.71
CA GLN A 123 21.27 -6.31 -12.64
C GLN A 123 20.39 -6.82 -11.48
N ASP A 124 20.94 -7.71 -10.63
CA ASP A 124 20.25 -8.28 -9.46
C ASP A 124 20.51 -7.52 -8.15
N ALA A 125 21.18 -6.35 -8.22
CA ALA A 125 21.50 -5.54 -7.06
C ALA A 125 20.24 -5.13 -6.28
N VAL A 126 20.40 -4.90 -4.99
CA VAL A 126 19.38 -4.22 -4.16
C VAL A 126 19.30 -2.76 -4.59
N LEU A 127 18.11 -2.30 -4.98
CA LEU A 127 17.86 -0.90 -5.30
C LEU A 127 17.65 -0.11 -4.02
N VAL A 128 18.37 0.99 -3.85
CA VAL A 128 18.30 1.84 -2.68
C VAL A 128 17.93 3.26 -3.10
N ALA A 129 16.94 3.86 -2.47
CA ALA A 129 16.59 5.26 -2.71
C ALA A 129 16.03 5.91 -1.43
N HIS A 130 16.00 7.24 -1.40
CA HIS A 130 15.42 7.99 -0.29
C HIS A 130 13.97 8.37 -0.59
N ASN A 131 12.99 7.73 0.06
CA ASN A 131 11.58 7.66 -0.32
C ASN A 131 11.36 6.80 -1.59
N ALA A 132 11.95 5.62 -1.56
CA ALA A 132 12.10 4.69 -2.67
C ALA A 132 10.81 4.37 -3.45
N ASN A 133 9.64 4.49 -2.84
CA ASN A 133 8.35 4.30 -3.51
C ASN A 133 8.13 5.30 -4.66
N PHE A 134 8.67 6.50 -4.57
CA PHE A 134 8.58 7.50 -5.63
C PHE A 134 9.43 7.06 -6.83
N ASP A 135 10.72 6.89 -6.64
CA ASP A 135 11.69 6.59 -7.70
C ASP A 135 11.40 5.24 -8.38
N THR A 136 11.23 4.21 -7.57
CA THR A 136 10.90 2.86 -8.08
C THR A 136 9.54 2.82 -8.75
N GLY A 137 8.59 3.65 -8.33
CA GLY A 137 7.29 3.77 -8.96
C GLY A 137 7.38 4.25 -10.41
N PHE A 138 8.16 5.28 -10.69
CA PHE A 138 8.42 5.77 -12.05
C PHE A 138 9.20 4.74 -12.88
N ILE A 139 10.28 4.15 -12.32
CA ILE A 139 11.09 3.14 -13.01
C ILE A 139 10.22 1.93 -13.40
N ARG A 140 9.48 1.33 -12.47
CA ARG A 140 8.65 0.16 -12.72
C ARG A 140 7.56 0.41 -13.75
N LEU A 141 6.85 1.54 -13.61
CA LEU A 141 5.76 1.87 -14.54
C LEU A 141 6.25 2.07 -15.96
N ASN A 142 7.39 2.77 -16.16
CA ASN A 142 7.97 2.96 -17.48
C ASN A 142 8.57 1.66 -18.03
N ALA A 143 9.22 0.83 -17.19
CA ALA A 143 9.75 -0.46 -17.58
C ALA A 143 8.64 -1.39 -18.09
N GLU A 144 7.54 -1.50 -17.37
CA GLU A 144 6.40 -2.32 -17.75
C GLU A 144 5.71 -1.79 -19.02
N ARG A 145 5.31 -0.50 -19.01
CA ARG A 145 4.47 0.06 -20.09
C ARG A 145 5.22 0.32 -21.40
N LYS A 146 6.46 0.79 -21.30
CA LYS A 146 7.23 1.25 -22.47
C LYS A 146 8.25 0.24 -22.95
N CYS A 147 8.75 -0.64 -22.08
CA CYS A 147 9.79 -1.61 -22.41
C CYS A 147 9.32 -3.07 -22.29
N GLY A 148 8.17 -3.35 -21.67
CA GLY A 148 7.70 -4.71 -21.41
C GLY A 148 8.58 -5.49 -20.43
N ILE A 149 9.31 -4.78 -19.54
CA ILE A 149 10.25 -5.36 -18.57
C ILE A 149 9.66 -5.28 -17.17
N GLU A 150 9.66 -6.40 -16.46
CA GLU A 150 9.28 -6.47 -15.04
C GLU A 150 10.51 -6.25 -14.16
N VAL A 151 10.47 -5.25 -13.26
CA VAL A 151 11.56 -4.94 -12.32
C VAL A 151 11.33 -5.70 -11.01
N LYS A 152 12.14 -6.74 -10.78
CA LYS A 152 12.00 -7.67 -9.64
C LYS A 152 13.01 -7.43 -8.52
N ASN A 153 13.82 -6.42 -8.60
CA ASN A 153 14.85 -6.12 -7.61
C ASN A 153 14.26 -5.90 -6.21
N THR A 154 14.98 -6.38 -5.20
CA THR A 154 14.78 -5.96 -3.80
C THR A 154 14.96 -4.45 -3.71
N VAL A 155 14.12 -3.77 -2.96
CA VAL A 155 14.20 -2.32 -2.75
C VAL A 155 14.35 -2.03 -1.27
N LEU A 156 15.29 -1.13 -0.95
CA LEU A 156 15.52 -0.60 0.37
C LEU A 156 15.27 0.92 0.39
N ASP A 157 14.41 1.35 1.33
CA ASP A 157 14.06 2.76 1.51
C ASP A 157 14.84 3.39 2.66
N THR A 158 15.79 4.28 2.36
CA THR A 158 16.60 4.97 3.37
C THR A 158 15.81 5.98 4.21
N LEU A 159 14.68 6.50 3.70
CA LEU A 159 13.77 7.33 4.50
C LEU A 159 13.13 6.51 5.62
N GLU A 160 12.60 5.32 5.32
CA GLU A 160 12.02 4.45 6.34
C GLU A 160 13.09 3.90 7.29
N LEU A 161 14.28 3.55 6.76
CA LEU A 161 15.40 3.11 7.59
C LEU A 161 15.86 4.22 8.54
N SER A 162 15.93 5.48 8.08
CA SER A 162 16.29 6.62 8.92
C SER A 162 15.32 6.83 10.10
N ARG A 163 14.03 6.53 9.91
CA ARG A 163 13.03 6.59 10.99
C ARG A 163 13.28 5.60 12.10
N SER A 164 13.89 4.46 11.77
CA SER A 164 14.21 3.39 12.70
C SER A 164 15.56 3.60 13.39
N LEU A 165 16.56 4.12 12.67
CA LEU A 165 17.91 4.33 13.18
C LEU A 165 18.11 5.69 13.87
N LEU A 166 17.34 6.72 13.47
CA LEU A 166 17.42 8.09 13.99
C LEU A 166 16.05 8.56 14.53
N PRO A 167 15.47 7.87 15.51
CA PRO A 167 14.10 8.14 15.98
C PRO A 167 13.93 9.53 16.62
N GLU A 168 15.02 10.15 17.06
CA GLU A 168 15.06 11.51 17.64
C GLU A 168 14.77 12.61 16.60
N LEU A 169 14.99 12.35 15.30
CA LEU A 169 14.73 13.33 14.28
C LEU A 169 13.21 13.54 14.09
N LYS A 170 12.81 14.81 14.03
CA LYS A 170 11.41 15.19 13.76
C LYS A 170 11.04 15.06 12.28
N LYS A 171 12.01 15.20 11.39
CA LYS A 171 11.88 15.11 9.94
C LYS A 171 13.03 14.28 9.39
N HIS A 172 12.77 13.50 8.38
CA HIS A 172 13.73 12.56 7.77
C HIS A 172 13.93 12.86 6.27
N LYS A 173 13.89 14.13 5.88
CA LYS A 173 14.30 14.53 4.52
C LYS A 173 15.80 14.30 4.34
N LEU A 174 16.22 14.06 3.12
CA LEU A 174 17.62 13.74 2.81
C LEU A 174 18.61 14.81 3.36
N ASP A 175 18.30 16.09 3.17
CA ASP A 175 19.09 17.21 3.69
C ASP A 175 19.31 17.14 5.21
N ILE A 176 18.23 16.84 5.97
CA ILE A 176 18.27 16.74 7.44
C ILE A 176 19.04 15.49 7.89
N VAL A 177 18.86 14.36 7.20
CA VAL A 177 19.58 13.13 7.49
C VAL A 177 21.06 13.27 7.18
N CYS A 178 21.41 13.90 6.06
CA CYS A 178 22.79 14.23 5.71
C CYS A 178 23.46 15.11 6.78
N GLU A 179 22.79 16.19 7.20
CA GLU A 179 23.28 17.07 8.27
C GLU A 179 23.53 16.29 9.58
N GLN A 180 22.57 15.46 10.00
CA GLN A 180 22.69 14.65 11.23
C GLN A 180 23.86 13.67 11.18
N LEU A 181 24.14 13.10 10.03
CA LEU A 181 25.20 12.11 9.83
C LEU A 181 26.53 12.74 9.38
N GLY A 182 26.61 14.06 9.16
CA GLY A 182 27.80 14.74 8.65
C GLY A 182 28.16 14.31 7.23
N VAL A 183 27.15 14.11 6.37
CA VAL A 183 27.30 13.85 4.94
C VAL A 183 27.14 15.16 4.17
N SER A 184 28.03 15.43 3.20
CA SER A 184 27.91 16.60 2.34
C SER A 184 26.80 16.42 1.31
N LEU A 185 25.97 17.43 1.11
CA LEU A 185 24.92 17.46 0.09
C LEU A 185 25.12 18.68 -0.81
N GLU A 186 26.15 18.63 -1.68
CA GLU A 186 26.46 19.70 -2.63
C GLU A 186 25.68 19.50 -3.93
N GLY A 187 25.04 20.57 -4.43
CA GLY A 187 24.27 20.52 -5.68
C GLY A 187 23.00 19.67 -5.58
N HIS A 188 22.29 19.76 -4.45
CA HIS A 188 20.99 19.14 -4.24
C HIS A 188 20.00 19.41 -5.39
N HIS A 189 19.14 18.46 -5.67
CA HIS A 189 18.23 18.39 -6.82
C HIS A 189 18.95 18.14 -8.17
N ARG A 190 20.01 17.37 -8.14
CA ARG A 190 20.61 16.69 -9.29
C ARG A 190 20.70 15.20 -8.94
N ALA A 191 20.04 14.38 -9.73
CA ALA A 191 19.83 12.96 -9.41
C ALA A 191 21.12 12.22 -9.03
N VAL A 192 22.25 12.48 -9.69
CA VAL A 192 23.53 11.84 -9.34
C VAL A 192 24.07 12.30 -7.99
N ASN A 193 23.94 13.58 -7.65
CA ASN A 193 24.43 14.13 -6.38
C ASN A 193 23.59 13.61 -5.21
N ASP A 194 22.26 13.56 -5.39
CA ASP A 194 21.35 13.04 -4.38
C ASP A 194 21.54 11.52 -4.20
N ALA A 195 21.82 10.78 -5.28
CA ALA A 195 22.20 9.37 -5.21
C ALA A 195 23.53 9.14 -4.47
N GLU A 196 24.56 9.98 -4.71
CA GLU A 196 25.85 9.91 -3.99
C GLU A 196 25.69 10.21 -2.50
N ALA A 197 24.98 11.28 -2.16
CA ALA A 197 24.69 11.61 -0.76
C ALA A 197 23.85 10.51 -0.07
N THR A 198 22.86 9.98 -0.77
CA THR A 198 22.06 8.83 -0.28
C THR A 198 22.94 7.59 -0.08
N ALA A 199 23.92 7.35 -0.94
CA ALA A 199 24.86 6.23 -0.79
C ALA A 199 25.74 6.40 0.44
N GLU A 200 26.27 7.60 0.70
CA GLU A 200 27.05 7.88 1.90
C GLU A 200 26.20 7.73 3.18
N VAL A 201 24.94 8.23 3.17
CA VAL A 201 23.97 8.00 4.25
C VAL A 201 23.72 6.51 4.46
N PHE A 202 23.51 5.78 3.38
CA PHE A 202 23.26 4.34 3.43
C PHE A 202 24.45 3.55 3.99
N LEU A 203 25.68 3.90 3.63
CA LEU A 203 26.87 3.27 4.20
C LEU A 203 26.97 3.49 5.72
N LYS A 204 26.68 4.69 6.21
CA LYS A 204 26.59 4.95 7.64
C LYS A 204 25.47 4.16 8.33
N PHE A 205 24.34 3.95 7.63
CA PHE A 205 23.27 3.08 8.14
C PHE A 205 23.71 1.61 8.19
N ILE A 206 24.49 1.12 7.23
CA ILE A 206 25.09 -0.22 7.29
C ILE A 206 25.94 -0.36 8.56
N ASP A 207 26.82 0.60 8.85
CA ASP A 207 27.64 0.59 10.07
C ASP A 207 26.76 0.51 11.33
N MET A 208 25.70 1.33 11.40
CA MET A 208 24.75 1.33 12.52
C MET A 208 23.95 0.01 12.64
N LEU A 209 23.63 -0.65 11.51
CA LEU A 209 22.98 -1.95 11.52
C LEU A 209 23.92 -3.06 12.01
N VAL A 210 25.17 -3.04 11.56
CA VAL A 210 26.21 -3.98 11.99
C VAL A 210 26.48 -3.84 13.51
N GLU A 211 26.52 -2.63 14.07
CA GLU A 211 26.60 -2.38 15.51
C GLU A 211 25.42 -3.00 16.30
N LYS A 212 24.29 -3.23 15.62
CA LYS A 212 23.09 -3.88 16.18
C LYS A 212 23.02 -5.37 15.83
N GLU A 213 24.10 -5.95 15.33
CA GLU A 213 24.19 -7.36 14.92
C GLU A 213 23.24 -7.76 13.79
N ILE A 214 22.89 -6.81 12.91
CA ILE A 214 22.06 -7.04 11.73
C ILE A 214 22.99 -7.13 10.53
N TYR A 215 22.97 -8.27 9.83
CA TYR A 215 23.87 -8.56 8.70
C TYR A 215 23.14 -8.90 7.41
N LYS A 216 21.81 -9.10 7.48
CA LYS A 216 20.97 -9.45 6.32
C LYS A 216 19.94 -8.37 6.06
N VAL A 217 19.69 -8.13 4.79
CA VAL A 217 18.68 -7.17 4.33
C VAL A 217 17.28 -7.56 4.83
N ASP A 218 16.97 -8.86 4.90
CA ASP A 218 15.69 -9.38 5.43
C ASP A 218 15.46 -9.02 6.90
N ASP A 219 16.52 -8.99 7.72
CA ASP A 219 16.41 -8.74 9.16
C ASP A 219 16.14 -7.25 9.47
N ILE A 220 16.36 -6.35 8.50
CA ILE A 220 16.11 -4.91 8.67
C ILE A 220 14.64 -4.63 8.97
N ASN A 221 13.70 -5.32 8.31
CA ASN A 221 12.27 -5.15 8.57
C ASN A 221 11.90 -5.60 9.99
N VAL A 222 12.49 -6.69 10.47
CA VAL A 222 12.28 -7.19 11.84
C VAL A 222 12.78 -6.16 12.86
N PHE A 223 13.97 -5.60 12.66
CA PHE A 223 14.50 -4.52 13.49
C PHE A 223 13.62 -3.28 13.45
N SER A 224 13.26 -2.84 12.25
CA SER A 224 12.43 -1.65 12.04
C SER A 224 11.07 -1.77 12.73
N SER A 225 10.45 -2.93 12.71
CA SER A 225 9.14 -3.17 13.36
C SER A 225 9.16 -2.89 14.87
N GLN A 226 10.30 -3.05 15.53
CA GLN A 226 10.45 -2.80 16.98
C GLN A 226 10.48 -1.30 17.33
N THR A 227 10.80 -0.44 16.35
CA THR A 227 10.97 1.01 16.55
C THR A 227 9.85 1.84 15.91
N VAL A 228 8.89 1.19 15.27
CA VAL A 228 7.82 1.85 14.48
C VAL A 228 6.96 2.77 15.34
N ASN A 229 6.84 4.01 14.91
CA ASN A 229 5.85 4.93 15.47
C ASN A 229 4.46 4.68 14.85
N TYR A 230 3.67 3.80 15.49
CA TYR A 230 2.34 3.42 15.02
C TYR A 230 1.41 4.61 14.74
N LYS A 231 1.64 5.79 15.35
CA LYS A 231 0.82 7.00 15.15
C LYS A 231 1.01 7.61 13.76
N LYS A 232 2.15 7.37 13.11
CA LYS A 232 2.47 7.85 11.77
C LYS A 232 2.04 6.88 10.66
N LEU A 233 1.76 5.61 10.99
CA LEU A 233 1.38 4.61 10.02
C LEU A 233 0.00 4.89 9.42
N LYS A 234 -0.15 4.60 8.13
CA LYS A 234 -1.46 4.61 7.47
C LYS A 234 -2.28 3.44 7.97
N ALA A 235 -3.54 3.70 8.30
CA ALA A 235 -4.47 2.66 8.69
C ALA A 235 -5.34 2.27 7.49
N TYR A 236 -5.51 0.97 7.31
CA TYR A 236 -6.35 0.36 6.28
C TYR A 236 -7.52 -0.36 6.93
N HIS A 237 -8.63 -0.50 6.21
CA HIS A 237 -9.73 -1.32 6.67
C HIS A 237 -9.39 -2.81 6.50
N ALA A 238 -9.79 -3.62 7.46
CA ALA A 238 -9.74 -5.07 7.41
C ALA A 238 -10.94 -5.66 8.14
N ILE A 239 -11.52 -6.74 7.63
CA ILE A 239 -12.59 -7.45 8.32
C ILE A 239 -12.00 -8.57 9.14
N ILE A 240 -12.34 -8.64 10.42
CA ILE A 240 -11.91 -9.70 11.32
C ILE A 240 -13.16 -10.38 11.88
N LEU A 241 -13.35 -11.65 11.55
CA LEU A 241 -14.49 -12.47 11.99
C LEU A 241 -14.01 -13.54 12.96
N ALA A 242 -14.80 -13.82 14.00
CA ALA A 242 -14.56 -14.92 14.91
C ALA A 242 -15.12 -16.21 14.31
N LYS A 243 -14.25 -17.21 14.12
CA LYS A 243 -14.61 -18.53 13.61
C LYS A 243 -15.20 -19.44 14.71
N ASP A 244 -14.67 -19.29 15.91
CA ASP A 244 -14.95 -20.09 17.09
C ASP A 244 -14.72 -19.29 18.38
N TYR A 245 -14.84 -19.90 19.55
CA TYR A 245 -14.62 -19.25 20.83
C TYR A 245 -13.19 -18.78 21.07
N VAL A 246 -12.19 -19.46 20.52
CA VAL A 246 -10.79 -19.02 20.57
C VAL A 246 -10.66 -17.72 19.78
N GLY A 247 -11.20 -17.68 18.56
CA GLY A 247 -11.24 -16.50 17.74
C GLY A 247 -12.02 -15.33 18.38
N LEU A 248 -13.16 -15.63 19.04
CA LEU A 248 -13.91 -14.59 19.74
C LEU A 248 -13.10 -13.98 20.88
N ARG A 249 -12.38 -14.78 21.66
CA ARG A 249 -11.45 -14.30 22.70
C ARG A 249 -10.34 -13.45 22.09
N ASN A 250 -9.68 -13.96 21.05
CA ASN A 250 -8.62 -13.23 20.35
C ASN A 250 -9.12 -11.91 19.76
N LEU A 251 -10.35 -11.87 19.23
CA LEU A 251 -10.99 -10.64 18.77
C LEU A 251 -11.17 -9.62 19.89
N TYR A 252 -11.62 -10.05 21.08
CA TYR A 252 -11.75 -9.17 22.26
C TYR A 252 -10.39 -8.63 22.70
N GLU A 253 -9.34 -9.46 22.71
CA GLU A 253 -7.99 -9.04 23.07
C GLU A 253 -7.45 -8.00 22.08
N LEU A 254 -7.59 -8.23 20.78
CA LEU A 254 -7.16 -7.28 19.73
C LEU A 254 -7.90 -5.94 19.84
N ILE A 255 -9.20 -5.96 20.09
CA ILE A 255 -9.98 -4.73 20.27
C ILE A 255 -9.54 -3.99 21.54
N SER A 256 -9.28 -4.70 22.64
CA SER A 256 -8.78 -4.11 23.87
C SER A 256 -7.41 -3.45 23.65
N LEU A 257 -6.46 -4.14 23.02
CA LEU A 257 -5.16 -3.58 22.64
C LEU A 257 -5.29 -2.34 21.77
N SER A 258 -6.20 -2.36 20.79
CA SER A 258 -6.40 -1.23 19.88
C SER A 258 -6.90 0.04 20.57
N HIS A 259 -7.63 -0.10 21.69
CA HIS A 259 -8.15 1.03 22.45
C HIS A 259 -7.21 1.48 23.56
N ILE A 260 -6.48 0.58 24.17
CA ILE A 260 -5.60 0.85 25.33
C ILE A 260 -4.22 1.30 24.85
N ASP A 261 -3.57 0.49 23.99
CA ASP A 261 -2.16 0.67 23.64
C ASP A 261 -1.95 1.38 22.29
N TYR A 262 -2.87 1.15 21.33
CA TYR A 262 -2.68 1.59 19.93
C TYR A 262 -3.71 2.63 19.47
N TYR A 263 -4.39 3.30 20.39
CA TYR A 263 -5.34 4.35 20.03
C TYR A 263 -4.63 5.63 19.55
N PHE A 264 -4.93 6.04 18.34
CA PHE A 264 -4.57 7.36 17.82
C PHE A 264 -5.62 7.84 16.83
N ARG A 265 -6.47 8.81 17.24
CA ARG A 265 -7.66 9.30 16.55
C ARG A 265 -8.76 8.24 16.37
N ARG A 266 -8.37 6.98 16.23
CA ARG A 266 -9.22 5.78 16.12
C ARG A 266 -8.45 4.58 16.68
N PRO A 267 -9.14 3.52 17.09
CA PRO A 267 -8.47 2.30 17.54
C PRO A 267 -7.76 1.64 16.36
N ARG A 268 -6.49 1.28 16.52
CA ARG A 268 -5.65 0.68 15.47
C ARG A 268 -5.19 -0.69 15.90
N ILE A 269 -5.15 -1.63 14.97
CA ILE A 269 -4.61 -2.97 15.21
C ILE A 269 -3.31 -3.12 14.42
N PRO A 270 -2.15 -3.30 15.06
CA PRO A 270 -0.91 -3.65 14.39
C PRO A 270 -0.99 -5.04 13.75
N LYS A 271 -0.47 -5.22 12.53
CA LYS A 271 -0.38 -6.53 11.87
C LYS A 271 0.37 -7.54 12.74
N SER A 272 1.45 -7.12 13.42
CA SER A 272 2.19 -7.97 14.35
C SER A 272 1.30 -8.55 15.45
N LYS A 273 0.40 -7.74 16.02
CA LYS A 273 -0.55 -8.19 17.04
C LYS A 273 -1.64 -9.07 16.46
N LEU A 274 -2.12 -8.75 15.27
CA LEU A 274 -3.09 -9.59 14.58
C LEU A 274 -2.52 -10.99 14.28
N ILE A 275 -1.26 -11.07 13.85
CA ILE A 275 -0.59 -12.37 13.60
C ILE A 275 -0.44 -13.16 14.91
N GLN A 276 -0.09 -12.53 16.02
CA GLN A 276 0.02 -13.19 17.34
C GLN A 276 -1.33 -13.75 17.83
N HIS A 277 -2.45 -13.15 17.47
CA HIS A 277 -3.81 -13.54 17.87
C HIS A 277 -4.62 -14.16 16.71
N ARG A 278 -3.93 -14.72 15.72
CA ARG A 278 -4.53 -15.16 14.45
C ARG A 278 -5.47 -16.38 14.59
N GLU A 279 -5.23 -17.21 15.61
CA GLU A 279 -5.98 -18.46 15.81
C GLU A 279 -7.48 -18.20 16.01
N GLY A 280 -8.31 -18.97 15.31
CA GLY A 280 -9.76 -18.86 15.37
C GLY A 280 -10.35 -17.60 14.69
N LEU A 281 -9.53 -16.81 13.97
CA LEU A 281 -9.98 -15.63 13.22
C LEU A 281 -9.99 -15.90 11.71
N ILE A 282 -10.92 -15.23 11.03
CA ILE A 282 -11.00 -15.15 9.57
C ILE A 282 -10.79 -13.70 9.18
N LEU A 283 -9.88 -13.44 8.23
CA LEU A 283 -9.56 -12.11 7.76
C LEU A 283 -10.07 -11.86 6.35
N GLY A 284 -10.76 -10.73 6.17
CA GLY A 284 -11.20 -10.24 4.88
C GLY A 284 -10.47 -8.98 4.45
N SER A 285 -10.29 -8.80 3.14
CA SER A 285 -9.55 -7.66 2.57
C SER A 285 -10.29 -6.32 2.65
N ALA A 286 -11.53 -6.32 3.12
CA ALA A 286 -12.42 -5.18 3.28
C ALA A 286 -12.71 -4.39 1.98
N CYS A 287 -13.14 -3.13 2.14
CA CYS A 287 -13.61 -2.23 1.09
C CYS A 287 -12.47 -1.55 0.32
N GLU A 288 -12.79 -0.47 -0.37
CA GLU A 288 -11.82 0.37 -1.11
C GLU A 288 -10.77 1.05 -0.19
N ALA A 289 -11.05 1.15 1.11
CA ALA A 289 -10.08 1.62 2.12
C ALA A 289 -9.19 0.49 2.64
N GLY A 290 -9.40 -0.76 2.20
CA GLY A 290 -8.57 -1.91 2.49
C GLY A 290 -7.21 -1.85 1.79
N GLU A 291 -6.25 -2.57 2.34
CA GLU A 291 -4.87 -2.53 1.87
C GLU A 291 -4.70 -3.10 0.47
N LEU A 292 -5.37 -4.22 0.17
CA LEU A 292 -5.34 -4.84 -1.16
C LEU A 292 -5.89 -3.92 -2.24
N TYR A 293 -7.08 -3.33 -2.00
CA TYR A 293 -7.69 -2.42 -2.97
C TYR A 293 -6.78 -1.20 -3.22
N ARG A 294 -6.19 -0.63 -2.16
CA ARG A 294 -5.23 0.49 -2.28
C ARG A 294 -3.95 0.08 -3.02
N ALA A 295 -3.44 -1.12 -2.79
CA ALA A 295 -2.27 -1.62 -3.51
C ALA A 295 -2.53 -1.75 -5.02
N LEU A 296 -3.73 -2.17 -5.41
CA LEU A 296 -4.15 -2.23 -6.82
C LEU A 296 -4.30 -0.83 -7.43
N LEU A 297 -4.91 0.12 -6.72
CA LEU A 297 -4.99 1.53 -7.15
C LEU A 297 -3.60 2.15 -7.34
N ASP A 298 -2.68 1.88 -6.42
CA ASP A 298 -1.30 2.38 -6.44
C ASP A 298 -0.40 1.61 -7.41
N LYS A 299 -0.93 0.58 -8.09
CA LYS A 299 -0.21 -0.31 -9.02
C LYS A 299 1.07 -0.85 -8.39
N LYS A 300 0.95 -1.42 -7.18
CA LYS A 300 2.07 -2.05 -6.49
C LYS A 300 2.58 -3.27 -7.28
N PRO A 301 3.86 -3.66 -7.10
CA PRO A 301 4.41 -4.86 -7.75
C PRO A 301 3.57 -6.11 -7.51
N LYS A 302 3.54 -7.01 -8.49
CA LYS A 302 2.77 -8.26 -8.44
C LYS A 302 3.07 -9.04 -7.15
N GLN A 303 4.33 -9.19 -6.78
CA GLN A 303 4.73 -9.88 -5.56
C GLN A 303 4.11 -9.27 -4.29
N VAL A 304 4.09 -7.94 -4.17
CA VAL A 304 3.45 -7.25 -3.02
C VAL A 304 1.95 -7.51 -2.99
N ILE A 305 1.30 -7.52 -4.17
CA ILE A 305 -0.12 -7.85 -4.27
C ILE A 305 -0.38 -9.31 -3.86
N GLU A 306 0.47 -10.25 -4.30
CA GLU A 306 0.38 -11.67 -3.93
C GLU A 306 0.58 -11.90 -2.43
N GLU A 307 1.53 -11.20 -1.81
CA GLU A 307 1.73 -11.23 -0.36
C GLU A 307 0.48 -10.75 0.40
N LEU A 308 -0.14 -9.66 -0.08
CA LEU A 308 -1.39 -9.16 0.49
C LEU A 308 -2.56 -10.14 0.30
N VAL A 309 -2.72 -10.73 -0.89
CA VAL A 309 -3.74 -11.73 -1.16
C VAL A 309 -3.57 -12.94 -0.23
N ASN A 310 -2.32 -13.38 -0.02
CA ASN A 310 -2.03 -14.52 0.86
C ASN A 310 -2.26 -14.21 2.34
N PHE A 311 -2.13 -12.96 2.76
CA PHE A 311 -2.39 -12.52 4.14
C PHE A 311 -3.87 -12.68 4.54
N TYR A 312 -4.80 -12.45 3.59
CA TYR A 312 -6.24 -12.55 3.83
C TYR A 312 -6.77 -13.98 3.57
N ASP A 313 -7.82 -14.37 4.28
CA ASP A 313 -8.51 -15.65 4.05
C ASP A 313 -9.50 -15.55 2.90
N TYR A 314 -10.11 -14.38 2.72
CA TYR A 314 -11.00 -14.09 1.60
C TYR A 314 -10.83 -12.65 1.12
N LEU A 315 -11.19 -12.42 -0.13
CA LEU A 315 -11.15 -11.10 -0.75
C LEU A 315 -12.56 -10.54 -0.89
N GLU A 316 -12.67 -9.22 -0.91
CA GLU A 316 -13.96 -8.54 -0.93
C GLU A 316 -14.08 -7.59 -2.12
N ILE A 317 -15.24 -7.57 -2.73
CA ILE A 317 -15.65 -6.55 -3.70
C ILE A 317 -17.02 -6.00 -3.34
N GLN A 318 -17.28 -4.75 -3.75
CA GLN A 318 -18.50 -4.02 -3.40
C GLN A 318 -19.23 -3.53 -4.66
N PRO A 319 -20.53 -3.15 -4.55
CA PRO A 319 -21.25 -2.51 -5.64
C PRO A 319 -20.50 -1.31 -6.21
N LEU A 320 -20.50 -1.17 -7.53
CA LEU A 320 -19.74 -0.13 -8.22
C LEU A 320 -20.08 1.29 -7.72
N GLY A 321 -21.35 1.50 -7.36
CA GLY A 321 -21.84 2.77 -6.84
C GLY A 321 -21.17 3.21 -5.54
N ASN A 322 -20.69 2.25 -4.71
CA ASN A 322 -19.99 2.56 -3.46
C ASN A 322 -18.68 3.29 -3.73
N ASN A 323 -18.01 2.98 -4.85
CA ASN A 323 -16.69 3.49 -5.21
C ASN A 323 -16.72 4.60 -6.27
N ARG A 324 -17.92 5.02 -6.72
CA ARG A 324 -18.07 6.05 -7.76
C ARG A 324 -17.37 7.37 -7.44
N PHE A 325 -17.27 7.72 -6.17
CA PHE A 325 -16.59 8.95 -5.71
C PHE A 325 -15.13 9.03 -6.15
N MET A 326 -14.47 7.90 -6.46
CA MET A 326 -13.09 7.85 -6.92
C MET A 326 -12.90 8.53 -8.27
N ILE A 327 -13.90 8.48 -9.16
CA ILE A 327 -13.85 9.10 -10.49
C ILE A 327 -13.66 10.62 -10.39
N GLU A 328 -14.23 11.24 -9.36
CA GLU A 328 -14.17 12.68 -9.14
C GLU A 328 -13.08 13.09 -8.14
N SER A 329 -12.37 12.12 -7.54
CA SER A 329 -11.41 12.39 -6.48
C SER A 329 -10.04 12.77 -7.05
N PRO A 330 -9.53 13.97 -6.77
CA PRO A 330 -8.18 14.36 -7.20
C PRO A 330 -7.06 13.56 -6.51
N LYS A 331 -7.41 12.74 -5.52
CA LYS A 331 -6.46 11.90 -4.78
C LYS A 331 -6.34 10.50 -5.37
N VAL A 332 -7.17 10.13 -6.35
CA VAL A 332 -7.18 8.82 -6.99
C VAL A 332 -6.90 9.02 -8.47
N GLU A 333 -5.64 8.89 -8.84
CA GLU A 333 -5.15 9.19 -10.20
C GLU A 333 -5.40 8.05 -11.20
N SER A 334 -5.76 6.86 -10.73
CA SER A 334 -5.89 5.66 -11.57
C SER A 334 -7.33 5.32 -11.95
N VAL A 335 -8.32 6.11 -11.51
CA VAL A 335 -9.75 5.85 -11.76
C VAL A 335 -10.40 7.08 -12.39
N HIS A 336 -10.83 6.93 -13.65
CA HIS A 336 -11.44 8.00 -14.43
C HIS A 336 -12.86 7.66 -14.90
N SER A 337 -13.25 6.39 -14.79
CA SER A 337 -14.51 5.88 -15.31
C SER A 337 -15.06 4.72 -14.47
N MET A 338 -16.31 4.32 -14.73
CA MET A 338 -16.90 3.13 -14.11
C MET A 338 -16.19 1.85 -14.59
N GLU A 339 -15.66 1.87 -15.80
CA GLU A 339 -14.90 0.76 -16.42
C GLU A 339 -13.63 0.48 -15.62
N ASP A 340 -12.96 1.50 -15.06
CA ASP A 340 -11.78 1.34 -14.22
C ASP A 340 -12.14 0.65 -12.89
N ILE A 341 -13.26 1.02 -12.28
CA ILE A 341 -13.78 0.35 -11.07
C ILE A 341 -14.13 -1.12 -11.36
N ILE A 342 -14.77 -1.38 -12.51
CA ILE A 342 -15.06 -2.75 -12.97
C ILE A 342 -13.77 -3.53 -13.18
N ALA A 343 -12.73 -2.92 -13.75
CA ALA A 343 -11.45 -3.56 -13.99
C ALA A 343 -10.79 -3.97 -12.67
N ILE A 344 -10.80 -3.11 -11.64
CA ILE A 344 -10.27 -3.44 -10.30
C ILE A 344 -11.04 -4.60 -9.67
N ASN A 345 -12.38 -4.57 -9.70
CA ASN A 345 -13.18 -5.66 -9.16
C ASN A 345 -12.90 -6.99 -9.89
N LYS A 346 -12.78 -6.96 -11.23
CA LYS A 346 -12.39 -8.15 -12.03
C LYS A 346 -10.99 -8.64 -11.67
N GLN A 347 -10.05 -7.74 -11.42
CA GLN A 347 -8.70 -8.10 -11.00
C GLN A 347 -8.70 -8.77 -9.62
N ILE A 348 -9.51 -8.28 -8.66
CA ILE A 348 -9.67 -8.94 -7.34
C ILE A 348 -10.26 -10.34 -7.50
N VAL A 349 -11.25 -10.53 -8.38
CA VAL A 349 -11.84 -11.85 -8.68
C VAL A 349 -10.78 -12.79 -9.28
N ALA A 350 -10.00 -12.32 -10.25
CA ALA A 350 -8.93 -13.10 -10.87
C ALA A 350 -7.84 -13.49 -9.86
N LEU A 351 -7.43 -12.58 -8.99
CA LEU A 351 -6.48 -12.86 -7.89
C LEU A 351 -7.04 -13.92 -6.92
N GLY A 352 -8.33 -13.85 -6.61
CA GLY A 352 -9.00 -14.89 -5.80
C GLY A 352 -8.92 -16.26 -6.46
N GLU A 353 -9.16 -16.35 -7.76
CA GLU A 353 -9.06 -17.60 -8.53
C GLU A 353 -7.61 -18.11 -8.58
N GLU A 354 -6.64 -17.24 -8.91
CA GLU A 354 -5.20 -17.58 -9.01
C GLU A 354 -4.66 -18.12 -7.68
N HIS A 355 -5.07 -17.52 -6.54
CA HIS A 355 -4.58 -17.87 -5.21
C HIS A 355 -5.52 -18.78 -4.42
N ASN A 356 -6.56 -19.30 -5.05
CA ASN A 356 -7.58 -20.17 -4.41
C ASN A 356 -8.18 -19.53 -3.12
N LYS A 357 -8.48 -18.23 -3.20
CA LYS A 357 -9.13 -17.45 -2.14
C LYS A 357 -10.59 -17.17 -2.51
N PRO A 358 -11.56 -17.40 -1.63
CA PRO A 358 -12.93 -17.00 -1.87
C PRO A 358 -13.01 -15.49 -2.09
N VAL A 359 -13.78 -15.06 -3.09
CA VAL A 359 -14.16 -13.65 -3.24
C VAL A 359 -15.61 -13.50 -2.85
N VAL A 360 -15.92 -12.52 -2.00
CA VAL A 360 -17.28 -12.26 -1.52
C VAL A 360 -17.74 -10.86 -1.93
N ALA A 361 -19.03 -10.73 -2.23
CA ALA A 361 -19.65 -9.44 -2.49
C ALA A 361 -20.35 -8.94 -1.21
N THR A 362 -19.94 -7.78 -0.71
CA THR A 362 -20.56 -7.12 0.45
C THR A 362 -21.23 -5.81 0.06
N CYS A 363 -22.18 -5.34 0.87
CA CYS A 363 -22.93 -4.10 0.59
C CYS A 363 -22.32 -2.85 1.19
N ASP A 364 -21.50 -2.99 2.25
CA ASP A 364 -21.05 -1.86 3.07
C ASP A 364 -22.23 -1.03 3.61
N VAL A 365 -23.14 -1.67 4.31
CA VAL A 365 -24.42 -1.07 4.74
C VAL A 365 -24.20 -0.05 5.83
N HIS A 366 -24.60 1.20 5.57
CA HIS A 366 -24.61 2.29 6.54
C HIS A 366 -26.03 2.74 6.91
N PHE A 367 -27.03 2.39 6.11
CA PHE A 367 -28.44 2.67 6.35
C PHE A 367 -29.34 1.64 5.66
N ILE A 368 -30.60 1.54 6.09
CA ILE A 368 -31.49 0.46 5.64
C ILE A 368 -32.09 0.79 4.27
N ASP A 369 -32.76 1.89 4.13
CA ASP A 369 -33.49 2.26 2.93
C ASP A 369 -32.75 3.38 2.15
N PRO A 370 -32.84 3.43 0.81
CA PRO A 370 -32.18 4.48 0.01
C PRO A 370 -32.47 5.92 0.46
N GLN A 371 -33.68 6.20 0.95
CA GLN A 371 -34.05 7.52 1.46
C GLN A 371 -33.33 7.92 2.75
N ASP A 372 -32.82 6.97 3.52
CA ASP A 372 -32.10 7.22 4.78
C ASP A 372 -30.73 7.89 4.54
N ALA A 373 -30.25 7.93 3.31
CA ALA A 373 -29.10 8.72 2.90
C ALA A 373 -29.21 10.20 3.36
N ALA A 374 -30.43 10.74 3.45
CA ALA A 374 -30.68 12.09 3.93
C ALA A 374 -30.28 12.25 5.41
N PHE A 375 -30.55 11.26 6.26
CA PHE A 375 -30.16 11.28 7.69
C PHE A 375 -28.64 11.19 7.83
N ARG A 376 -28.01 10.29 7.08
CA ARG A 376 -26.53 10.16 7.06
C ARG A 376 -25.86 11.47 6.63
N LYS A 377 -26.38 12.14 5.59
CA LYS A 377 -25.92 13.45 5.15
C LYS A 377 -25.94 14.48 6.28
N ILE A 378 -27.05 14.57 7.05
CA ILE A 378 -27.19 15.51 8.15
C ILE A 378 -26.14 15.23 9.25
N ILE A 379 -25.95 13.96 9.62
CA ILE A 379 -24.97 13.56 10.63
C ILE A 379 -23.56 13.90 10.18
N MET A 380 -23.19 13.56 8.95
CA MET A 380 -21.86 13.85 8.39
C MET A 380 -21.60 15.37 8.31
N ALA A 381 -22.60 16.14 7.91
CA ALA A 381 -22.48 17.61 7.88
C ALA A 381 -22.29 18.19 9.29
N ALA A 382 -22.99 17.67 10.29
CA ALA A 382 -22.84 18.09 11.69
C ALA A 382 -21.45 17.77 12.26
N GLU A 383 -20.82 16.67 11.79
CA GLU A 383 -19.45 16.27 12.15
C GLU A 383 -18.37 16.99 11.32
N GLY A 384 -18.76 17.85 10.36
CA GLY A 384 -17.85 18.67 9.55
C GLY A 384 -17.21 17.96 8.36
N PHE A 385 -17.81 16.87 7.87
CA PHE A 385 -17.33 16.21 6.65
C PHE A 385 -17.63 17.08 5.42
N ALA A 386 -16.60 17.41 4.66
CA ALA A 386 -16.69 18.26 3.46
C ALA A 386 -17.49 17.63 2.30
N ASP A 387 -17.60 16.30 2.30
CA ASP A 387 -18.26 15.48 1.28
C ASP A 387 -19.65 14.97 1.71
N ALA A 388 -20.21 15.53 2.79
CA ALA A 388 -21.53 15.15 3.31
C ALA A 388 -22.66 15.18 2.24
N ASP A 389 -22.53 16.04 1.22
CA ASP A 389 -23.49 16.13 0.12
C ASP A 389 -23.36 15.00 -0.92
N LYS A 390 -22.22 14.30 -0.94
CA LYS A 390 -21.90 13.23 -1.91
C LYS A 390 -22.14 11.86 -1.27
N GLN A 391 -23.40 11.48 -1.08
CA GLN A 391 -23.74 10.21 -0.46
C GLN A 391 -23.54 9.04 -1.43
N ALA A 392 -22.70 8.06 -1.07
CA ALA A 392 -22.66 6.77 -1.74
C ALA A 392 -23.91 5.95 -1.41
N PRO A 393 -24.37 5.05 -2.30
CA PRO A 393 -25.60 4.27 -2.12
C PRO A 393 -25.39 3.08 -1.16
N LEU A 394 -25.03 3.35 0.09
CA LEU A 394 -24.67 2.37 1.13
C LEU A 394 -25.89 1.82 1.87
N TYR A 395 -26.96 1.53 1.14
CA TYR A 395 -28.19 0.98 1.71
C TYR A 395 -28.16 -0.55 1.71
N PHE A 396 -29.02 -1.15 2.55
CA PHE A 396 -29.17 -2.60 2.62
C PHE A 396 -29.81 -3.14 1.34
N ARG A 397 -29.10 -4.01 0.63
CA ARG A 397 -29.57 -4.66 -0.60
C ARG A 397 -30.00 -6.11 -0.34
N THR A 398 -31.12 -6.49 -0.95
CA THR A 398 -31.53 -7.88 -1.01
C THR A 398 -30.60 -8.70 -1.91
N THR A 399 -30.61 -10.04 -1.78
CA THR A 399 -29.82 -10.92 -2.65
C THR A 399 -30.09 -10.67 -4.15
N LYS A 400 -31.35 -10.36 -4.51
CA LYS A 400 -31.72 -10.07 -5.91
C LYS A 400 -31.10 -8.78 -6.41
N GLU A 401 -31.04 -7.76 -5.56
CA GLU A 401 -30.40 -6.48 -5.88
C GLU A 401 -28.90 -6.65 -5.98
N MET A 402 -28.29 -7.38 -5.03
CA MET A 402 -26.85 -7.69 -5.10
C MET A 402 -26.46 -8.43 -6.37
N LEU A 403 -27.24 -9.44 -6.80
CA LEU A 403 -26.98 -10.15 -8.06
C LEU A 403 -27.01 -9.20 -9.27
N LYS A 404 -27.86 -8.17 -9.27
CA LYS A 404 -27.90 -7.16 -10.33
C LYS A 404 -26.67 -6.28 -10.37
N GLU A 405 -26.11 -5.92 -9.21
CA GLU A 405 -24.91 -5.07 -9.09
C GLU A 405 -23.68 -5.73 -9.73
N PHE A 406 -23.61 -7.07 -9.76
CA PHE A 406 -22.46 -7.83 -10.24
C PHE A 406 -22.67 -8.54 -11.59
N THR A 407 -23.71 -8.16 -12.36
CA THR A 407 -23.99 -8.74 -13.68
C THR A 407 -22.84 -8.60 -14.69
N TYR A 408 -21.97 -7.62 -14.52
CA TYR A 408 -20.77 -7.42 -15.35
C TYR A 408 -19.72 -8.53 -15.23
N LEU A 409 -19.83 -9.41 -14.22
CA LEU A 409 -19.00 -10.61 -14.02
C LEU A 409 -19.59 -11.86 -14.72
N GLY A 410 -20.81 -11.77 -15.24
CA GLY A 410 -21.59 -12.91 -15.71
C GLY A 410 -22.42 -13.54 -14.59
N GLU A 411 -23.49 -14.24 -14.98
CA GLU A 411 -24.51 -14.75 -14.04
C GLU A 411 -23.91 -15.78 -13.04
N GLU A 412 -23.10 -16.71 -13.53
CA GLU A 412 -22.49 -17.77 -12.73
C GLU A 412 -21.54 -17.19 -11.66
N LYS A 413 -20.61 -16.30 -12.06
CA LYS A 413 -19.68 -15.67 -11.16
C LYS A 413 -20.38 -14.71 -10.17
N ALA A 414 -21.37 -13.96 -10.59
CA ALA A 414 -22.18 -13.13 -9.71
C ALA A 414 -22.87 -13.98 -8.63
N ARG A 415 -23.43 -15.16 -9.00
CA ARG A 415 -24.05 -16.08 -8.06
C ARG A 415 -23.03 -16.68 -7.09
N GLU A 416 -21.85 -17.03 -7.56
CA GLU A 416 -20.75 -17.53 -6.74
C GLU A 416 -20.37 -16.52 -5.63
N ILE A 417 -20.05 -15.28 -5.98
CA ILE A 417 -19.57 -14.28 -5.03
C ILE A 417 -20.66 -13.72 -4.11
N VAL A 418 -21.92 -13.63 -4.59
CA VAL A 418 -23.02 -13.07 -3.80
C VAL A 418 -23.66 -14.10 -2.89
N ILE A 419 -23.71 -15.37 -3.30
CA ILE A 419 -24.44 -16.43 -2.59
C ILE A 419 -23.51 -17.52 -2.07
N THR A 420 -22.77 -18.18 -2.97
CA THR A 420 -22.03 -19.41 -2.62
C THR A 420 -20.91 -19.13 -1.65
N ASN A 421 -20.01 -18.21 -1.98
CA ASN A 421 -18.85 -17.88 -1.15
C ASN A 421 -19.27 -17.26 0.19
N ARG A 422 -20.31 -16.44 0.22
CA ARG A 422 -20.88 -15.92 1.49
C ARG A 422 -21.50 -17.04 2.35
N SER A 423 -21.97 -18.12 1.74
CA SER A 423 -22.49 -19.26 2.47
C SER A 423 -21.37 -20.14 3.02
N GLU A 424 -20.23 -20.25 2.32
CA GLU A 424 -19.03 -20.93 2.82
C GLU A 424 -18.41 -20.17 4.01
N GLU A 425 -18.34 -18.85 3.98
CA GLU A 425 -17.98 -18.01 5.12
C GLU A 425 -18.84 -18.35 6.36
N ARG A 426 -20.15 -18.57 6.18
CA ARG A 426 -21.05 -19.00 7.23
C ARG A 426 -20.79 -20.43 7.74
N ARG A 427 -20.25 -21.34 6.92
CA ARG A 427 -19.95 -22.73 7.32
C ARG A 427 -18.75 -22.83 8.23
N VAL A 428 -17.78 -21.90 8.09
CA VAL A 428 -16.54 -21.91 8.87
C VAL A 428 -16.78 -21.62 10.35
N GLY A 429 -17.79 -20.84 10.71
CA GLY A 429 -18.13 -20.54 12.10
C GLY A 429 -19.10 -21.53 12.74
N LYS A 430 -18.84 -22.81 12.77
CA LYS A 430 -19.83 -23.80 13.27
C LYS A 430 -20.04 -23.83 14.78
N GLU A 431 -19.24 -23.16 15.58
CA GLU A 431 -19.18 -23.35 17.04
C GLU A 431 -19.20 -22.06 17.88
N CYS A 432 -19.63 -20.91 17.33
CA CYS A 432 -19.82 -19.69 18.12
C CYS A 432 -21.26 -19.49 18.57
#